data_e3a56f6cbf3ef416a6013fdc19a92eaa
#
_entry.id   e3a56f6cbf3ef416a6013fdc19a92eaa
#
_cell.length_a   1.000
_cell.length_b   1.000
_cell.length_c   1.000
_cell.angle_alpha   90.00
_cell.angle_beta   90.00
_cell.angle_gamma   90.00
#
_symmetry.space_group_name_H-M   'P 1'
#
loop_
_entity.id
_entity.type
_entity.pdbx_description
1 polymer ?
#
loop_
_entity_poly.entity_id
_entity_poly.type
_entity_poly.pdbx_seq_one_letter_code
_entity_poly.pdbx_strand_id
1 'polypeptide(L)'
;MFVYLKIIKSKLNKHTQQYIHDCYQVLSDIELSEIDVKNLTSLADDTFTIEDIKNAKFMLNVESCKSKNTLQFDAYDKTIQLADLMFTVPDPKDAKKPIVAFCGKFIQYRSLKTYEERIVLYRKTVVPNCYGPTDVEGLEKVIDDDKLLVYATNKNYTKILNKKILEALANVEVDDYLYDLTITINGNLVTVALSYADKLVAIPLNEPTDFAGFERVAKDIKLVVDEIIKNI
;
A
#
# COMPACT_ATOMS: atom_id res chain seq x y z
N MET A 1 19.83 -32.32 26.83
CA MET A 1 20.32 -31.46 25.75
C MET A 1 19.16 -30.95 24.86
N PHE A 2 18.30 -31.77 24.28
CA PHE A 2 17.19 -31.34 23.41
C PHE A 2 16.17 -30.38 24.07
N VAL A 3 15.81 -30.60 25.32
CA VAL A 3 14.86 -29.75 26.07
C VAL A 3 15.45 -28.33 26.27
N TYR A 4 16.74 -28.25 26.58
CA TYR A 4 17.42 -26.99 26.83
C TYR A 4 17.51 -26.13 25.52
N LEU A 5 17.82 -26.76 24.38
CA LEU A 5 17.83 -26.13 23.07
C LEU A 5 16.43 -25.62 22.65
N LYS A 6 15.38 -26.36 23.00
CA LYS A 6 14.01 -25.96 22.74
C LYS A 6 13.58 -24.73 23.55
N ILE A 7 14.03 -24.67 24.83
CA ILE A 7 13.78 -23.52 25.70
C ILE A 7 14.55 -22.28 25.23
N ILE A 8 15.82 -22.43 24.85
CA ILE A 8 16.63 -21.33 24.33
C ILE A 8 16.01 -20.79 23.01
N LYS A 9 15.63 -21.69 22.10
CA LYS A 9 14.99 -21.31 20.84
C LYS A 9 13.65 -20.59 21.06
N SER A 10 12.84 -21.06 22.03
CA SER A 10 11.58 -20.41 22.38
C SER A 10 11.79 -19.02 22.99
N LYS A 11 12.78 -18.85 23.90
CA LYS A 11 13.10 -17.55 24.48
C LYS A 11 13.67 -16.59 23.43
N LEU A 12 14.57 -17.05 22.56
CA LEU A 12 15.12 -16.25 21.47
C LEU A 12 14.01 -15.76 20.53
N ASN A 13 13.11 -16.67 20.12
CA ASN A 13 11.95 -16.30 19.29
C ASN A 13 11.07 -15.25 19.96
N LYS A 14 10.81 -15.36 21.27
CA LYS A 14 10.02 -14.37 22.01
C LYS A 14 10.69 -13.00 22.04
N HIS A 15 11.99 -12.92 22.29
CA HIS A 15 12.73 -11.68 22.27
C HIS A 15 12.81 -11.07 20.86
N THR A 16 13.00 -11.90 19.85
CA THR A 16 12.97 -11.46 18.45
C THR A 16 11.61 -10.88 18.07
N GLN A 17 10.51 -11.55 18.43
CA GLN A 17 9.17 -11.06 18.17
C GLN A 17 8.89 -9.75 18.91
N GLN A 18 9.32 -9.62 20.18
CA GLN A 18 9.17 -8.38 20.93
C GLN A 18 9.98 -7.24 20.27
N TYR A 19 11.23 -7.49 19.91
CA TYR A 19 12.06 -6.50 19.20
C TYR A 19 11.40 -6.03 17.90
N ILE A 20 10.91 -6.95 17.08
CA ILE A 20 10.20 -6.62 15.84
C ILE A 20 8.98 -5.75 16.14
N HIS A 21 8.17 -6.14 17.14
CA HIS A 21 7.00 -5.38 17.55
C HIS A 21 7.37 -3.94 17.99
N ASP A 22 8.38 -3.80 18.85
CA ASP A 22 8.81 -2.49 19.34
C ASP A 22 9.35 -1.60 18.20
N CYS A 23 10.08 -2.19 17.24
CA CYS A 23 10.52 -1.48 16.05
C CYS A 23 9.34 -1.00 15.21
N TYR A 24 8.32 -1.84 14.99
CA TYR A 24 7.15 -1.42 14.23
C TYR A 24 6.32 -0.33 14.93
N GLN A 25 6.28 -0.31 16.26
CA GLN A 25 5.65 0.80 16.99
C GLN A 25 6.35 2.13 16.67
N VAL A 26 7.68 2.15 16.79
CA VAL A 26 8.48 3.35 16.48
C VAL A 26 8.30 3.79 15.02
N LEU A 27 8.29 2.83 14.08
CA LEU A 27 8.10 3.15 12.66
C LEU A 27 6.70 3.68 12.38
N SER A 28 5.68 3.12 13.00
CA SER A 28 4.30 3.64 12.89
C SER A 28 4.18 5.06 13.45
N ASP A 29 4.87 5.35 14.55
CA ASP A 29 4.91 6.70 15.12
C ASP A 29 5.59 7.67 14.14
N ILE A 30 6.67 7.26 13.47
CA ILE A 30 7.33 8.07 12.44
C ILE A 30 6.42 8.27 11.22
N GLU A 31 5.82 7.20 10.71
CA GLU A 31 4.94 7.23 9.53
C GLU A 31 3.74 8.15 9.70
N LEU A 32 3.21 8.26 10.91
CA LEU A 32 2.03 9.07 11.20
C LEU A 32 2.34 10.41 11.89
N SER A 33 3.61 10.68 12.22
CA SER A 33 4.02 11.84 13.04
C SER A 33 3.60 13.21 12.48
N GLU A 34 3.46 13.32 11.17
CA GLU A 34 3.11 14.57 10.49
C GLU A 34 1.63 14.65 10.08
N ILE A 35 0.82 13.65 10.48
CA ILE A 35 -0.60 13.58 10.16
C ILE A 35 -1.41 13.79 11.43
N ASP A 36 -2.45 14.65 11.37
CA ASP A 36 -3.40 14.80 12.48
C ASP A 36 -4.35 13.59 12.51
N VAL A 37 -3.89 12.54 13.21
CA VAL A 37 -4.64 11.28 13.36
C VAL A 37 -5.40 11.26 14.67
N LYS A 38 -6.60 10.67 14.66
CA LYS A 38 -7.42 10.40 15.83
C LYS A 38 -7.77 8.91 15.88
N ASN A 39 -8.10 8.43 17.06
CA ASN A 39 -8.59 7.06 17.27
C ASN A 39 -7.65 5.98 16.71
N LEU A 40 -6.32 6.20 16.79
CA LEU A 40 -5.32 5.26 16.32
C LEU A 40 -5.44 3.92 17.05
N THR A 41 -5.57 2.84 16.30
CA THR A 41 -5.69 1.47 16.79
C THR A 41 -4.84 0.54 15.93
N SER A 42 -4.07 -0.34 16.56
CA SER A 42 -3.40 -1.45 15.87
C SER A 42 -4.39 -2.60 15.71
N LEU A 43 -4.50 -3.14 14.52
CA LEU A 43 -5.32 -4.30 14.21
C LEU A 43 -4.45 -5.56 14.12
N ALA A 44 -5.09 -6.73 14.11
CA ALA A 44 -4.40 -8.01 13.98
C ALA A 44 -3.70 -8.13 12.61
N ASP A 45 -2.66 -8.95 12.57
CA ASP A 45 -2.07 -9.39 11.31
C ASP A 45 -3.11 -10.10 10.44
N ASP A 46 -2.89 -10.07 9.12
CA ASP A 46 -3.80 -10.63 8.12
C ASP A 46 -5.23 -10.04 8.13
N THR A 47 -5.35 -8.76 8.56
CA THR A 47 -6.61 -8.01 8.51
C THR A 47 -7.06 -7.79 7.05
N PHE A 48 -6.13 -7.47 6.14
CA PHE A 48 -6.44 -7.42 4.71
C PHE A 48 -6.41 -8.81 4.11
N THR A 49 -7.41 -9.10 3.30
CA THR A 49 -7.63 -10.40 2.68
C THR A 49 -7.53 -10.33 1.15
N ILE A 50 -7.49 -11.48 0.48
CA ILE A 50 -7.60 -11.56 -0.97
C ILE A 50 -8.89 -10.89 -1.47
N GLU A 51 -9.98 -11.02 -0.71
CA GLU A 51 -11.27 -10.44 -1.06
C GLU A 51 -11.23 -8.90 -1.03
N ASP A 52 -10.50 -8.31 -0.09
CA ASP A 52 -10.34 -6.84 -0.03
C ASP A 52 -9.60 -6.31 -1.26
N ILE A 53 -8.57 -7.01 -1.73
CA ILE A 53 -7.84 -6.66 -2.95
C ILE A 53 -8.74 -6.78 -4.18
N LYS A 54 -9.55 -7.83 -4.26
CA LYS A 54 -10.53 -8.03 -5.35
C LYS A 54 -11.63 -6.99 -5.33
N ASN A 55 -12.17 -6.66 -4.15
CA ASN A 55 -13.21 -5.64 -4.01
C ASN A 55 -12.69 -4.24 -4.36
N ALA A 56 -11.44 -3.95 -4.05
CA ALA A 56 -10.75 -2.74 -4.48
C ALA A 56 -10.52 -2.70 -6.01
N LYS A 57 -10.75 -3.80 -6.72
CA LYS A 57 -10.41 -3.93 -8.13
C LYS A 57 -8.94 -3.59 -8.41
N PHE A 58 -8.08 -3.92 -7.44
CA PHE A 58 -6.67 -3.58 -7.51
C PHE A 58 -5.89 -4.57 -8.36
N MET A 59 -6.08 -5.88 -8.13
CA MET A 59 -5.36 -6.93 -8.86
C MET A 59 -6.25 -8.14 -9.10
N LEU A 60 -6.14 -8.71 -10.30
CA LEU A 60 -6.74 -10.00 -10.64
C LEU A 60 -5.82 -11.15 -10.23
N ASN A 61 -6.40 -12.34 -10.04
CA ASN A 61 -5.67 -13.60 -9.85
C ASN A 61 -4.72 -13.64 -8.63
N VAL A 62 -5.05 -12.91 -7.57
CA VAL A 62 -4.30 -12.97 -6.31
C VAL A 62 -4.44 -14.37 -5.71
N GLU A 63 -3.31 -15.04 -5.43
CA GLU A 63 -3.25 -16.38 -4.85
C GLU A 63 -3.05 -16.37 -3.34
N SER A 64 -2.22 -15.45 -2.85
CA SER A 64 -2.00 -15.27 -1.42
C SER A 64 -1.90 -13.79 -1.06
N CYS A 65 -2.32 -13.48 0.14
CA CYS A 65 -2.23 -12.14 0.72
C CYS A 65 -1.77 -12.26 2.16
N LYS A 66 -0.84 -11.40 2.56
CA LYS A 66 -0.40 -11.25 3.94
C LYS A 66 -0.34 -9.78 4.28
N SER A 67 -1.00 -9.39 5.35
CA SER A 67 -0.90 -8.04 5.90
C SER A 67 -0.33 -8.07 7.31
N LYS A 68 0.48 -7.09 7.62
CA LYS A 68 1.10 -6.88 8.93
C LYS A 68 1.02 -5.41 9.31
N ASN A 69 1.25 -5.13 10.58
CA ASN A 69 1.31 -3.76 11.11
C ASN A 69 0.11 -2.93 10.65
N THR A 70 -1.07 -3.53 10.67
CA THR A 70 -2.28 -2.85 10.24
C THR A 70 -2.68 -1.83 11.28
N LEU A 71 -2.76 -0.59 10.86
CA LEU A 71 -3.22 0.54 11.65
C LEU A 71 -4.58 0.99 11.15
N GLN A 72 -5.46 1.37 12.07
CA GLN A 72 -6.69 2.05 11.76
C GLN A 72 -6.70 3.38 12.49
N PHE A 73 -7.02 4.45 11.79
CA PHE A 73 -7.10 5.79 12.36
C PHE A 73 -8.11 6.65 11.61
N ASP A 74 -8.51 7.74 12.25
CA ASP A 74 -9.39 8.73 11.63
C ASP A 74 -8.59 9.96 11.22
N ALA A 75 -8.78 10.41 9.99
CA ALA A 75 -8.29 11.68 9.46
C ALA A 75 -9.27 12.21 8.41
N TYR A 76 -9.48 13.54 8.39
CA TYR A 76 -10.39 14.21 7.45
C TYR A 76 -11.80 13.58 7.37
N ASP A 77 -12.38 13.27 8.54
CA ASP A 77 -13.70 12.64 8.70
C ASP A 77 -13.84 11.25 8.03
N LYS A 78 -12.72 10.56 7.82
CA LYS A 78 -12.67 9.22 7.25
C LYS A 78 -11.89 8.28 8.15
N THR A 79 -12.36 7.05 8.26
CA THR A 79 -11.62 5.96 8.89
C THR A 79 -10.74 5.30 7.85
N ILE A 80 -9.43 5.33 8.10
CA ILE A 80 -8.38 4.87 7.19
C ILE A 80 -7.75 3.62 7.76
N GLN A 81 -7.51 2.64 6.93
CA GLN A 81 -6.68 1.48 7.24
C GLN A 81 -5.38 1.56 6.43
N LEU A 82 -4.25 1.39 7.11
CA LEU A 82 -2.90 1.35 6.57
C LEU A 82 -2.24 0.06 7.00
N ALA A 83 -1.63 -0.68 6.08
CA ALA A 83 -0.91 -1.91 6.39
C ALA A 83 0.34 -2.09 5.53
N ASP A 84 1.30 -2.85 6.05
CA ASP A 84 2.29 -3.53 5.24
C ASP A 84 1.64 -4.72 4.57
N LEU A 85 1.57 -4.70 3.25
CA LEU A 85 0.89 -5.73 2.48
C LEU A 85 1.85 -6.39 1.49
N MET A 86 1.77 -7.71 1.41
CA MET A 86 2.42 -8.49 0.37
C MET A 86 1.41 -9.47 -0.22
N PHE A 87 1.33 -9.54 -1.54
CA PHE A 87 0.54 -10.56 -2.18
C PHE A 87 1.25 -11.17 -3.42
N THR A 88 0.84 -12.37 -3.75
CA THR A 88 1.38 -13.14 -4.87
C THR A 88 0.34 -13.40 -5.94
N VAL A 89 0.82 -13.57 -7.16
CA VAL A 89 0.03 -14.02 -8.33
C VAL A 89 0.72 -15.19 -8.98
N PRO A 90 0.03 -15.98 -9.83
CA PRO A 90 0.67 -17.01 -10.64
C PRO A 90 1.78 -16.44 -11.52
N ASP A 91 2.93 -17.11 -11.59
CA ASP A 91 3.94 -16.75 -12.59
C ASP A 91 3.38 -17.02 -14.01
N PRO A 92 3.38 -16.04 -14.91
CA PRO A 92 2.94 -16.24 -16.29
C PRO A 92 3.71 -17.35 -17.04
N LYS A 93 4.95 -17.65 -16.59
CA LYS A 93 5.82 -18.67 -17.19
C LYS A 93 5.66 -20.05 -16.54
N ASP A 94 5.29 -20.09 -15.29
CA ASP A 94 5.11 -21.33 -14.51
C ASP A 94 4.04 -21.12 -13.44
N ALA A 95 2.79 -21.39 -13.79
CA ALA A 95 1.65 -21.20 -12.88
C ALA A 95 1.73 -21.98 -11.56
N LYS A 96 2.69 -22.89 -11.41
CA LYS A 96 2.94 -23.60 -10.14
C LYS A 96 3.85 -22.83 -9.18
N LYS A 97 4.42 -21.72 -9.65
CA LYS A 97 5.33 -20.89 -8.84
C LYS A 97 4.73 -19.50 -8.70
N PRO A 98 4.18 -19.14 -7.53
CA PRO A 98 3.71 -17.79 -7.32
C PRO A 98 4.87 -16.80 -7.30
N ILE A 99 4.65 -15.62 -7.88
CA ILE A 99 5.57 -14.47 -7.79
C ILE A 99 4.97 -13.38 -6.92
N VAL A 100 5.81 -12.65 -6.21
CA VAL A 100 5.38 -11.47 -5.45
C VAL A 100 4.99 -10.39 -6.45
N ALA A 101 3.72 -10.04 -6.46
CA ALA A 101 3.18 -9.00 -7.35
C ALA A 101 3.11 -7.63 -6.68
N PHE A 102 3.09 -7.59 -5.36
CA PHE A 102 3.11 -6.36 -4.58
C PHE A 102 3.78 -6.59 -3.23
N CYS A 103 4.60 -5.63 -2.83
CA CYS A 103 5.16 -5.53 -1.49
C CYS A 103 5.24 -4.04 -1.15
N GLY A 104 4.51 -3.59 -0.11
CA GLY A 104 4.47 -2.16 0.18
C GLY A 104 3.41 -1.74 1.18
N LYS A 105 3.15 -0.45 1.23
CA LYS A 105 2.08 0.15 2.04
C LYS A 105 0.78 0.15 1.26
N PHE A 106 -0.26 -0.35 1.89
CA PHE A 106 -1.61 -0.43 1.34
C PHE A 106 -2.55 0.38 2.23
N ILE A 107 -3.14 1.41 1.65
CA ILE A 107 -4.03 2.34 2.33
C ILE A 107 -5.42 2.17 1.73
N GLN A 108 -6.41 1.98 2.59
CA GLN A 108 -7.79 1.83 2.15
C GLN A 108 -8.74 2.64 3.04
N TYR A 109 -9.71 3.28 2.44
CA TYR A 109 -10.79 3.97 3.14
C TYR A 109 -12.06 4.01 2.31
N ARG A 110 -13.17 4.33 2.97
CA ARG A 110 -14.42 4.63 2.29
C ARG A 110 -14.64 6.13 2.23
N SER A 111 -14.78 6.65 1.00
CA SER A 111 -15.21 8.02 0.78
C SER A 111 -16.63 8.21 1.28
N LEU A 112 -16.95 9.41 1.75
CA LEU A 112 -18.34 9.81 2.09
C LEU A 112 -19.25 9.86 0.87
N LYS A 113 -18.65 9.98 -0.33
CA LYS A 113 -19.36 9.98 -1.61
C LYS A 113 -19.21 8.63 -2.28
N THR A 114 -20.27 8.15 -2.91
CA THR A 114 -20.20 7.02 -3.82
C THR A 114 -20.06 7.56 -5.23
N TYR A 115 -19.03 7.11 -5.93
CA TYR A 115 -18.74 7.49 -7.30
C TYR A 115 -19.31 6.44 -8.24
N GLU A 116 -19.92 6.88 -9.34
CA GLU A 116 -20.37 5.99 -10.43
C GLU A 116 -19.17 5.56 -11.29
N GLU A 117 -18.13 6.39 -11.30
CA GLU A 117 -16.90 6.15 -12.04
C GLU A 117 -16.00 5.18 -11.28
N ARG A 118 -15.51 4.19 -12.00
CA ARG A 118 -14.37 3.40 -11.60
C ARG A 118 -13.13 4.02 -12.20
N ILE A 119 -12.09 4.21 -11.37
CA ILE A 119 -10.83 4.84 -11.79
C ILE A 119 -9.67 3.96 -11.34
N VAL A 120 -8.69 3.83 -12.22
CA VAL A 120 -7.37 3.25 -11.91
C VAL A 120 -6.31 4.22 -12.39
N LEU A 121 -5.48 4.68 -11.46
CA LEU A 121 -4.39 5.61 -11.73
C LEU A 121 -3.05 4.96 -11.37
N TYR A 122 -2.09 5.10 -12.25
CA TYR A 122 -0.69 4.71 -12.01
C TYR A 122 0.22 5.92 -12.12
N ARG A 123 1.17 6.02 -11.21
CA ARG A 123 2.36 6.84 -11.40
C ARG A 123 3.36 6.03 -12.22
N LYS A 124 3.62 6.46 -13.45
CA LYS A 124 4.57 5.77 -14.32
C LYS A 124 5.97 5.80 -13.73
N THR A 125 6.65 4.68 -13.81
CA THR A 125 8.00 4.48 -13.32
C THR A 125 8.93 4.14 -14.48
N VAL A 126 10.22 4.33 -14.29
CA VAL A 126 11.25 3.92 -15.26
C VAL A 126 11.36 2.39 -15.33
N VAL A 127 11.02 1.72 -14.24
CA VAL A 127 10.97 0.26 -14.19
C VAL A 127 9.54 -0.17 -14.54
N PRO A 128 9.32 -0.88 -15.65
CA PRO A 128 8.00 -1.38 -16.00
C PRO A 128 7.44 -2.20 -14.84
N ASN A 129 6.18 -1.97 -14.48
CA ASN A 129 5.49 -2.85 -13.53
C ASN A 129 5.50 -4.27 -14.12
N CYS A 130 6.35 -5.14 -13.56
CA CYS A 130 6.63 -6.47 -14.08
C CYS A 130 5.46 -7.44 -13.87
N TYR A 131 4.43 -7.05 -13.11
CA TYR A 131 3.48 -7.98 -12.51
C TYR A 131 2.06 -7.93 -13.07
N GLY A 132 1.91 -7.26 -14.20
CA GLY A 132 0.66 -7.25 -14.93
C GLY A 132 -0.30 -6.16 -14.50
N PRO A 133 -1.36 -5.99 -15.26
CA PRO A 133 -2.29 -4.89 -15.04
C PRO A 133 -3.10 -5.13 -13.78
N THR A 134 -3.26 -4.11 -13.01
CA THR A 134 -4.44 -3.88 -12.20
C THR A 134 -5.67 -4.17 -13.06
N ASP A 135 -6.75 -4.61 -12.45
CA ASP A 135 -7.99 -4.83 -13.18
C ASP A 135 -8.44 -3.53 -13.87
N VAL A 136 -8.21 -3.43 -15.17
CA VAL A 136 -8.63 -2.29 -16.02
C VAL A 136 -9.68 -2.70 -17.05
N GLU A 137 -10.23 -3.90 -16.95
CA GLU A 137 -11.23 -4.39 -17.86
C GLU A 137 -12.47 -3.47 -17.86
N GLY A 138 -12.91 -3.09 -19.05
CA GLY A 138 -14.05 -2.20 -19.23
C GLY A 138 -13.77 -0.71 -18.98
N LEU A 139 -12.51 -0.32 -18.75
CA LEU A 139 -12.12 1.08 -18.59
C LEU A 139 -11.47 1.63 -19.86
N GLU A 140 -11.67 2.91 -20.10
CA GLU A 140 -11.01 3.67 -21.16
C GLU A 140 -9.74 4.32 -20.62
N LYS A 141 -8.69 4.36 -21.41
CA LYS A 141 -7.49 5.12 -21.11
C LYS A 141 -7.76 6.63 -21.35
N VAL A 142 -7.76 7.42 -20.30
CA VAL A 142 -8.14 8.84 -20.32
C VAL A 142 -6.97 9.79 -20.14
N ILE A 143 -5.86 9.35 -19.52
CA ILE A 143 -4.58 10.03 -19.45
C ILE A 143 -3.48 9.03 -19.77
N ASP A 144 -2.53 9.42 -20.59
CA ASP A 144 -1.32 8.66 -20.92
C ASP A 144 -0.20 9.64 -21.26
N ASP A 145 0.36 10.28 -20.25
CA ASP A 145 1.49 11.19 -20.39
C ASP A 145 2.78 10.56 -19.83
N ASP A 146 3.85 11.34 -19.72
CA ASP A 146 5.16 10.83 -19.26
C ASP A 146 5.15 10.37 -17.79
N LYS A 147 4.23 10.88 -16.99
CA LYS A 147 4.20 10.66 -15.53
C LYS A 147 3.03 9.84 -15.06
N LEU A 148 1.86 10.00 -15.67
CA LEU A 148 0.62 9.38 -15.23
C LEU A 148 0.00 8.52 -16.31
N LEU A 149 -0.62 7.43 -15.88
CA LEU A 149 -1.48 6.60 -16.69
C LEU A 149 -2.81 6.43 -15.94
N VAL A 150 -3.91 6.90 -16.53
CA VAL A 150 -5.23 6.83 -15.89
C VAL A 150 -6.21 6.12 -16.79
N TYR A 151 -6.89 5.16 -16.21
CA TYR A 151 -8.06 4.49 -16.79
C TYR A 151 -9.31 4.88 -16.02
N ALA A 152 -10.41 5.10 -16.71
CA ALA A 152 -11.69 5.45 -16.09
C ALA A 152 -12.86 4.90 -16.90
N THR A 153 -14.01 4.73 -16.27
CA THR A 153 -15.25 4.30 -16.94
C THR A 153 -15.72 5.34 -17.96
N ASN A 154 -15.51 6.62 -17.67
CA ASN A 154 -15.89 7.73 -18.54
C ASN A 154 -15.10 9.01 -18.21
N LYS A 155 -15.41 10.11 -18.92
CA LYS A 155 -14.72 11.40 -18.79
C LYS A 155 -15.05 12.19 -17.52
N ASN A 156 -15.98 11.75 -16.68
CA ASN A 156 -16.30 12.45 -15.43
C ASN A 156 -15.25 12.25 -14.34
N TYR A 157 -14.23 11.42 -14.59
CA TYR A 157 -13.10 11.25 -13.66
C TYR A 157 -12.49 12.58 -13.20
N THR A 158 -12.55 13.65 -14.01
CA THR A 158 -12.04 14.98 -13.69
C THR A 158 -12.76 15.65 -12.51
N LYS A 159 -13.98 15.21 -12.19
CA LYS A 159 -14.72 15.66 -10.99
C LYS A 159 -14.17 15.06 -9.71
N ILE A 160 -13.47 13.94 -9.82
CA ILE A 160 -12.88 13.19 -8.70
C ILE A 160 -11.39 13.49 -8.64
N LEU A 161 -10.66 13.24 -9.74
CA LEU A 161 -9.25 13.56 -9.89
C LEU A 161 -9.10 14.95 -10.52
N ASN A 162 -9.19 15.99 -9.69
CA ASN A 162 -9.00 17.34 -10.16
C ASN A 162 -7.52 17.61 -10.49
N LYS A 163 -7.26 18.76 -11.15
CA LYS A 163 -5.90 19.15 -11.59
C LYS A 163 -4.88 19.16 -10.45
N LYS A 164 -5.26 19.61 -9.24
CA LYS A 164 -4.37 19.65 -8.07
C LYS A 164 -3.93 18.26 -7.64
N ILE A 165 -4.87 17.30 -7.59
CA ILE A 165 -4.56 15.91 -7.25
C ILE A 165 -3.62 15.30 -8.30
N LEU A 166 -3.93 15.48 -9.58
CA LEU A 166 -3.10 14.96 -10.68
C LEU A 166 -1.69 15.55 -10.66
N GLU A 167 -1.54 16.85 -10.42
CA GLU A 167 -0.23 17.50 -10.28
C GLU A 167 0.54 16.99 -9.07
N ALA A 168 -0.12 16.80 -7.92
CA ALA A 168 0.51 16.24 -6.72
C ALA A 168 1.04 14.83 -7.00
N LEU A 169 0.22 13.97 -7.61
CA LEU A 169 0.61 12.60 -7.97
C LEU A 169 1.72 12.55 -9.02
N ALA A 170 1.69 13.43 -10.01
CA ALA A 170 2.74 13.53 -11.02
C ALA A 170 4.09 13.97 -10.44
N ASN A 171 4.09 14.63 -9.28
CA ASN A 171 5.29 15.08 -8.57
C ASN A 171 5.78 14.10 -7.49
N VAL A 172 5.06 13.00 -7.26
CA VAL A 172 5.59 11.92 -6.43
C VAL A 172 6.90 11.42 -7.05
N GLU A 173 7.95 11.43 -6.25
CA GLU A 173 9.25 10.94 -6.69
C GLU A 173 9.24 9.42 -6.67
N VAL A 174 9.51 8.82 -7.79
CA VAL A 174 9.66 7.37 -7.95
C VAL A 174 11.14 7.09 -8.17
N ASP A 175 11.72 6.26 -7.31
CA ASP A 175 13.16 6.01 -7.22
C ASP A 175 13.44 4.57 -6.76
N ASP A 176 14.65 4.33 -6.22
CA ASP A 176 15.05 3.03 -5.67
C ASP A 176 14.32 2.64 -4.36
N TYR A 177 13.56 3.56 -3.77
CA TYR A 177 12.73 3.29 -2.59
C TYR A 177 11.27 3.02 -2.95
N LEU A 178 10.63 3.96 -3.63
CA LEU A 178 9.26 3.84 -4.11
C LEU A 178 9.25 3.41 -5.57
N TYR A 179 8.89 2.17 -5.83
CA TYR A 179 8.88 1.59 -7.18
C TYR A 179 7.61 1.90 -7.95
N ASP A 180 6.49 2.03 -7.28
CA ASP A 180 5.18 2.23 -7.91
C ASP A 180 4.18 2.87 -6.94
N LEU A 181 3.29 3.69 -7.50
CA LEU A 181 2.12 4.22 -6.82
C LEU A 181 0.90 3.95 -7.69
N THR A 182 -0.05 3.23 -7.13
CA THR A 182 -1.32 2.91 -7.78
C THR A 182 -2.49 3.36 -6.92
N ILE A 183 -3.50 3.97 -7.54
CA ILE A 183 -4.75 4.35 -6.88
C ILE A 183 -5.91 3.69 -7.60
N THR A 184 -6.81 3.08 -6.85
CA THR A 184 -8.09 2.61 -7.38
C THR A 184 -9.25 3.27 -6.66
N ILE A 185 -10.27 3.65 -7.41
CA ILE A 185 -11.55 4.16 -6.90
C ILE A 185 -12.65 3.29 -7.50
N ASN A 186 -13.39 2.62 -6.63
CA ASN A 186 -14.47 1.72 -7.01
C ASN A 186 -15.68 1.95 -6.11
N GLY A 187 -16.69 2.65 -6.62
CA GLY A 187 -17.80 3.13 -5.80
C GLY A 187 -17.32 4.12 -4.73
N ASN A 188 -17.51 3.80 -3.46
CA ASN A 188 -16.98 4.59 -2.36
C ASN A 188 -15.65 4.07 -1.80
N LEU A 189 -15.16 2.94 -2.30
CA LEU A 189 -13.91 2.35 -1.85
C LEU A 189 -12.74 2.99 -2.60
N VAL A 190 -11.83 3.61 -1.85
CA VAL A 190 -10.59 4.19 -2.36
C VAL A 190 -9.43 3.41 -1.79
N THR A 191 -8.52 3.02 -2.67
CA THR A 191 -7.32 2.28 -2.30
C THR A 191 -6.10 2.95 -2.89
N VAL A 192 -5.06 3.12 -2.09
CA VAL A 192 -3.75 3.60 -2.52
C VAL A 192 -2.71 2.57 -2.15
N ALA A 193 -1.92 2.17 -3.12
CA ALA A 193 -0.85 1.20 -2.95
C ALA A 193 0.49 1.85 -3.33
N LEU A 194 1.42 1.81 -2.39
CA LEU A 194 2.78 2.32 -2.52
C LEU A 194 3.74 1.12 -2.46
N SER A 195 4.34 0.75 -3.58
CA SER A 195 5.25 -0.39 -3.67
C SER A 195 6.67 0.05 -3.30
N TYR A 196 7.20 -0.54 -2.25
CA TYR A 196 8.53 -0.21 -1.73
C TYR A 196 9.52 -1.37 -1.87
N ALA A 197 10.81 -1.05 -1.74
CA ALA A 197 11.84 -2.06 -1.59
C ALA A 197 11.57 -2.92 -0.34
N ASP A 198 11.80 -4.23 -0.44
CA ASP A 198 11.50 -5.21 0.64
C ASP A 198 12.04 -4.80 2.02
N LYS A 199 13.18 -4.14 2.07
CA LYS A 199 13.80 -3.64 3.31
C LYS A 199 12.98 -2.58 4.06
N LEU A 200 12.04 -1.92 3.37
CA LEU A 200 11.14 -0.91 3.94
C LEU A 200 9.77 -1.50 4.35
N VAL A 201 9.54 -2.76 4.06
CA VAL A 201 8.31 -3.48 4.42
C VAL A 201 8.57 -4.54 5.48
N ALA A 202 9.82 -5.03 5.57
CA ALA A 202 10.24 -6.01 6.56
C ALA A 202 11.49 -5.50 7.28
N ILE A 203 11.45 -5.47 8.62
CA ILE A 203 12.62 -5.09 9.43
C ILE A 203 13.66 -6.21 9.35
N PRO A 204 14.85 -5.96 8.77
CA PRO A 204 15.89 -6.96 8.74
C PRO A 204 16.49 -7.14 10.15
N LEU A 205 16.67 -8.40 10.57
CA LEU A 205 17.26 -8.71 11.89
C LEU A 205 18.78 -8.70 11.91
N ASN A 206 19.40 -8.72 10.75
CA ASN A 206 20.85 -8.89 10.55
C ASN A 206 21.51 -7.70 9.84
N GLU A 207 20.76 -6.66 9.57
CA GLU A 207 21.22 -5.42 8.94
C GLU A 207 20.79 -4.20 9.74
N PRO A 208 21.49 -3.07 9.65
CA PRO A 208 21.01 -1.82 10.24
C PRO A 208 19.67 -1.39 9.65
N THR A 209 18.78 -0.88 10.49
CA THR A 209 17.49 -0.32 10.05
C THR A 209 17.72 0.94 9.21
N ASP A 210 17.11 1.00 8.05
CA ASP A 210 17.19 2.16 7.13
C ASP A 210 16.18 3.25 7.56
N PHE A 211 16.53 4.02 8.57
CA PHE A 211 15.67 5.11 9.07
C PHE A 211 15.38 6.17 8.01
N ALA A 212 16.33 6.48 7.12
CA ALA A 212 16.11 7.45 6.04
C ALA A 212 15.03 6.95 5.05
N GLY A 213 15.03 5.65 4.75
CA GLY A 213 13.97 5.03 3.96
C GLY A 213 12.61 5.11 4.63
N PHE A 214 12.53 4.89 5.93
CA PHE A 214 11.26 5.01 6.67
C PHE A 214 10.75 6.45 6.77
N GLU A 215 11.63 7.44 6.94
CA GLU A 215 11.25 8.85 6.85
C GLU A 215 10.71 9.22 5.47
N ARG A 216 11.24 8.59 4.42
CA ARG A 216 10.72 8.75 3.07
C ARG A 216 9.33 8.16 2.94
N VAL A 217 9.10 6.93 3.44
CA VAL A 217 7.77 6.30 3.48
C VAL A 217 6.77 7.19 4.21
N ALA A 218 7.16 7.79 5.34
CA ALA A 218 6.31 8.72 6.09
C ALA A 218 5.88 9.94 5.25
N LYS A 219 6.80 10.53 4.49
CA LYS A 219 6.50 11.65 3.59
C LYS A 219 5.53 11.24 2.46
N ASP A 220 5.71 10.06 1.89
CA ASP A 220 4.83 9.56 0.85
C ASP A 220 3.42 9.27 1.40
N ILE A 221 3.31 8.67 2.58
CA ILE A 221 2.03 8.46 3.28
C ILE A 221 1.35 9.80 3.57
N LYS A 222 2.10 10.78 4.10
CA LYS A 222 1.58 12.13 4.36
C LYS A 222 1.03 12.77 3.09
N LEU A 223 1.78 12.71 1.99
CA LEU A 223 1.33 13.27 0.70
C LEU A 223 0.01 12.60 0.26
N VAL A 224 -0.08 11.27 0.36
CA VAL A 224 -1.32 10.54 0.05
C VAL A 224 -2.47 10.99 0.93
N VAL A 225 -2.26 11.12 2.23
CA VAL A 225 -3.31 11.53 3.19
C VAL A 225 -3.75 12.97 2.91
N ASP A 226 -2.82 13.90 2.73
CA ASP A 226 -3.12 15.32 2.54
C ASP A 226 -3.72 15.64 1.17
N GLU A 227 -3.25 15.02 0.11
CA GLU A 227 -3.66 15.39 -1.24
C GLU A 227 -4.75 14.48 -1.83
N ILE A 228 -4.82 13.22 -1.41
CA ILE A 228 -5.77 12.25 -1.93
C ILE A 228 -6.92 12.06 -0.95
N ILE A 229 -6.63 11.60 0.27
CA ILE A 229 -7.66 11.25 1.25
C ILE A 229 -8.47 12.49 1.65
N LYS A 230 -7.83 13.61 1.84
CA LYS A 230 -8.51 14.88 2.15
C LYS A 230 -9.46 15.35 1.05
N ASN A 231 -9.13 15.11 -0.22
CA ASN A 231 -9.83 15.69 -1.36
C ASN A 231 -10.80 14.72 -2.07
N ILE A 232 -10.68 13.42 -1.85
CA ILE A 232 -11.54 12.36 -2.38
C ILE A 232 -12.40 11.78 -1.25
#